data_e9d263bdae41d30ea0a2802cff734a92
#
_entry.id   e9d263bdae41d30ea0a2802cff734a92
#
_cell.length_a   1.000
_cell.length_b   1.000
_cell.length_c   1.000
_cell.angle_alpha   90.00
_cell.angle_beta   90.00
_cell.angle_gamma   90.00
#
_symmetry.space_group_name_H-M   'P 1'
#
loop_
_entity.id
_entity.type
_entity.pdbx_description
1 polymer ?
#
loop_
_entity_poly.entity_id
_entity_poly.type
_entity_poly.pdbx_seq_one_letter_code
_entity_poly.pdbx_strand_id
1 'polypeptide(L)'
;DNATRITAYRHSIIFKNVTFQKPDGSQIQYEDFLFGNYDTTVEALPLTFTEDKLTKSTCANDYSLYNVSGKGEMRLKLEQAVLENLIQNSSTPVDNPRTIAINNANTLTYNLYSSSVANVDFCTATLPSISETWKAKNGEIGVSGIVEVVTISAGGGIYKHTVSLKKITLEKGLSSFSLGDTFLFGSF
;
A
#
# COMPACT_ATOMS: atom_id res chain seq x y z
N ASP A 1 -10.88 -11.03 -1.10
CA ASP A 1 -9.98 -10.91 0.07
C ASP A 1 -9.74 -9.42 0.30
N ASN A 2 -9.90 -8.96 1.55
CA ASN A 2 -9.65 -7.57 1.88
C ASN A 2 -8.14 -7.33 1.90
N ALA A 3 -7.70 -6.22 1.31
CA ALA A 3 -6.31 -5.77 1.39
C ALA A 3 -5.91 -5.56 2.86
N THR A 4 -4.97 -6.35 3.34
CA THR A 4 -4.54 -6.27 4.72
C THR A 4 -3.11 -6.78 4.90
N ARG A 5 -2.38 -6.21 5.86
CA ARG A 5 -1.13 -6.76 6.37
C ARG A 5 -1.41 -7.76 7.49
N ILE A 6 -0.43 -8.61 7.78
CA ILE A 6 -0.45 -9.43 9.00
C ILE A 6 -0.42 -8.49 10.20
N THR A 7 -1.41 -8.63 11.10
CA THR A 7 -1.55 -7.77 12.30
C THR A 7 -1.17 -8.48 13.59
N ALA A 8 -0.97 -9.81 13.55
CA ALA A 8 -0.55 -10.58 14.70
C ALA A 8 0.42 -11.70 14.31
N TYR A 9 1.42 -11.93 15.15
CA TYR A 9 2.34 -13.04 15.05
C TYR A 9 2.40 -13.75 16.38
N ARG A 10 2.41 -15.10 16.34
CA ARG A 10 2.73 -15.93 17.50
C ARG A 10 4.14 -16.48 17.33
N HIS A 11 5.00 -16.19 18.28
CA HIS A 11 6.36 -16.69 18.35
C HIS A 11 6.44 -17.82 19.35
N SER A 12 6.88 -19.01 18.94
CA SER A 12 7.19 -20.12 19.83
C SER A 12 8.68 -20.14 20.10
N ILE A 13 9.08 -20.04 21.35
CA ILE A 13 10.49 -20.07 21.78
C ILE A 13 10.80 -21.47 22.30
N ILE A 14 11.69 -22.16 21.59
CA ILE A 14 12.11 -23.52 21.94
C ILE A 14 13.62 -23.49 22.17
N PHE A 15 14.06 -23.93 23.34
CA PHE A 15 15.48 -24.20 23.60
C PHE A 15 15.82 -25.58 23.07
N LYS A 16 16.93 -25.67 22.34
CA LYS A 16 17.45 -26.91 21.81
C LYS A 16 18.64 -27.39 22.63
N ASN A 17 18.67 -28.69 22.96
CA ASN A 17 19.75 -29.33 23.70
C ASN A 17 20.11 -28.59 25.00
N VAL A 18 19.09 -28.17 25.76
CA VAL A 18 19.29 -27.43 27.01
C VAL A 18 19.52 -28.37 28.21
N THR A 19 20.52 -28.07 28.99
CA THR A 19 20.80 -28.79 30.25
C THR A 19 20.52 -27.90 31.43
N PHE A 20 19.65 -28.36 32.34
CA PHE A 20 19.36 -27.70 33.60
C PHE A 20 20.13 -28.42 34.71
N GLN A 21 20.90 -27.67 35.52
CA GLN A 21 21.56 -28.18 36.68
C GLN A 21 20.76 -27.85 37.95
N LYS A 22 20.51 -28.85 38.76
CA LYS A 22 19.86 -28.68 40.06
C LYS A 22 20.87 -28.26 41.16
N PRO A 23 20.39 -27.71 42.29
CA PRO A 23 21.25 -27.32 43.40
C PRO A 23 22.09 -28.49 43.98
N ASP A 24 21.61 -29.72 43.85
CA ASP A 24 22.30 -30.94 44.28
C ASP A 24 23.40 -31.41 43.31
N GLY A 25 23.63 -30.65 42.19
CA GLY A 25 24.60 -30.97 41.14
C GLY A 25 24.09 -31.92 40.07
N SER A 26 22.91 -32.54 40.23
CA SER A 26 22.32 -33.39 39.19
C SER A 26 21.86 -32.55 38.00
N GLN A 27 21.82 -33.16 36.82
CA GLN A 27 21.46 -32.49 35.60
C GLN A 27 20.28 -33.19 34.91
N ILE A 28 19.45 -32.38 34.25
CA ILE A 28 18.40 -32.84 33.34
C ILE A 28 18.63 -32.18 31.97
N GLN A 29 18.72 -32.99 30.96
CA GLN A 29 18.87 -32.51 29.56
C GLN A 29 17.58 -32.72 28.80
N TYR A 30 17.21 -31.71 28.03
CA TYR A 30 16.10 -31.76 27.09
C TYR A 30 16.63 -31.48 25.67
N GLU A 31 16.28 -32.34 24.73
CA GLU A 31 16.56 -32.11 23.31
C GLU A 31 15.77 -30.90 22.81
N ASP A 32 14.46 -30.83 23.15
CA ASP A 32 13.57 -29.73 22.91
C ASP A 32 12.85 -29.33 24.22
N PHE A 33 12.98 -28.07 24.61
CA PHE A 33 12.28 -27.51 25.73
C PHE A 33 11.49 -26.28 25.31
N LEU A 34 10.15 -26.37 25.26
CA LEU A 34 9.28 -25.25 24.96
C LEU A 34 9.36 -24.26 26.14
N PHE A 35 10.02 -23.13 25.92
CA PHE A 35 10.08 -22.04 26.89
C PHE A 35 8.74 -21.31 27.01
N GLY A 36 8.07 -21.07 25.88
CA GLY A 36 6.74 -20.45 25.84
C GLY A 36 6.39 -19.85 24.50
N ASN A 37 5.20 -19.27 24.45
CA ASN A 37 4.70 -18.51 23.30
C ASN A 37 4.63 -17.02 23.66
N TYR A 38 4.94 -16.18 22.66
CA TYR A 38 4.88 -14.74 22.76
C TYR A 38 4.16 -14.18 21.56
N ASP A 39 3.12 -13.38 21.77
CA ASP A 39 2.30 -12.79 20.73
C ASP A 39 2.69 -11.31 20.54
N THR A 40 2.89 -10.90 19.28
CA THR A 40 3.06 -9.49 18.91
C THR A 40 1.91 -9.06 18.02
N THR A 41 1.43 -7.84 18.22
CA THR A 41 0.34 -7.24 17.42
C THR A 41 0.74 -5.87 16.91
N VAL A 42 0.21 -5.51 15.75
CA VAL A 42 0.29 -4.17 15.16
C VAL A 42 -1.09 -3.74 14.68
N GLU A 43 -1.34 -2.43 14.63
CA GLU A 43 -2.62 -1.91 14.11
C GLU A 43 -2.81 -2.27 12.64
N ALA A 44 -4.09 -2.49 12.25
CA ALA A 44 -4.47 -2.60 10.85
C ALA A 44 -4.20 -1.27 10.12
N LEU A 45 -3.75 -1.36 8.87
CA LEU A 45 -3.60 -0.17 8.04
C LEU A 45 -4.97 0.33 7.58
N PRO A 46 -5.24 1.67 7.65
CA PRO A 46 -6.47 2.25 7.12
C PRO A 46 -6.42 2.30 5.58
N LEU A 47 -6.74 1.15 4.95
CA LEU A 47 -6.74 0.99 3.49
C LEU A 47 -8.13 1.17 2.85
N THR A 48 -9.11 1.64 3.61
CA THR A 48 -10.47 1.94 3.10
C THR A 48 -10.51 3.37 2.61
N PHE A 49 -10.39 3.56 1.31
CA PHE A 49 -10.44 4.86 0.65
C PHE A 49 -11.83 5.14 0.08
N THR A 50 -12.21 6.42 0.06
CA THR A 50 -13.44 6.86 -0.57
C THR A 50 -13.20 7.05 -2.07
N GLU A 51 -14.07 6.50 -2.90
CA GLU A 51 -13.88 6.47 -4.36
C GLU A 51 -13.73 7.88 -4.97
N ASP A 52 -14.61 8.80 -4.61
CA ASP A 52 -14.67 10.16 -5.14
C ASP A 52 -13.70 11.14 -4.46
N LYS A 53 -12.73 10.62 -3.68
CA LYS A 53 -11.69 11.40 -2.99
C LYS A 53 -10.30 11.26 -3.61
N LEU A 54 -10.18 10.53 -4.72
CA LEU A 54 -8.93 10.52 -5.46
C LEU A 54 -8.64 11.93 -5.97
N THR A 55 -7.46 12.43 -5.66
CA THR A 55 -7.06 13.80 -5.95
C THR A 55 -5.82 13.80 -6.83
N LYS A 56 -5.85 14.62 -7.88
CA LYS A 56 -4.65 14.97 -8.65
C LYS A 56 -3.91 16.08 -7.89
N SER A 57 -2.62 15.91 -7.68
CA SER A 57 -1.78 16.95 -7.07
C SER A 57 -1.80 18.24 -7.89
N THR A 58 -1.93 19.36 -7.20
CA THR A 58 -1.83 20.71 -7.76
C THR A 58 -0.50 21.37 -7.41
N CYS A 59 0.40 20.66 -6.68
CA CYS A 59 1.72 21.15 -6.33
C CYS A 59 2.60 21.27 -7.58
N ALA A 60 3.43 22.30 -7.62
CA ALA A 60 4.35 22.52 -8.74
C ALA A 60 5.30 21.33 -8.89
N ASN A 61 5.43 20.79 -10.10
CA ASN A 61 6.28 19.65 -10.45
C ASN A 61 5.94 18.33 -9.70
N ASP A 62 4.74 18.22 -9.13
CA ASP A 62 4.24 16.98 -8.54
C ASP A 62 3.15 16.37 -9.44
N TYR A 63 3.51 15.33 -10.16
CA TYR A 63 2.64 14.61 -11.10
C TYR A 63 2.07 13.36 -10.41
N SER A 64 1.36 13.55 -9.29
CA SER A 64 0.80 12.44 -8.53
C SER A 64 -0.72 12.46 -8.43
N LEU A 65 -1.28 11.25 -8.26
CA LEU A 65 -2.63 11.01 -7.79
C LEU A 65 -2.53 10.46 -6.37
N TYR A 66 -3.36 10.96 -5.46
CA TYR A 66 -3.38 10.47 -4.09
C TYR A 66 -4.79 10.36 -3.52
N ASN A 67 -4.98 9.42 -2.61
CA ASN A 67 -6.19 9.26 -1.83
C ASN A 67 -5.82 9.11 -0.35
N VAL A 68 -6.67 9.63 0.53
CA VAL A 68 -6.40 9.72 1.96
C VAL A 68 -7.52 9.07 2.76
N SER A 69 -7.14 8.27 3.75
CA SER A 69 -8.04 7.67 4.73
C SER A 69 -7.47 7.86 6.14
N GLY A 70 -7.99 8.83 6.87
CA GLY A 70 -7.52 9.16 8.22
C GLY A 70 -6.02 9.47 8.27
N LYS A 71 -5.23 8.57 8.85
CA LYS A 71 -3.76 8.67 8.91
C LYS A 71 -3.05 8.08 7.68
N GLY A 72 -3.77 7.38 6.81
CA GLY A 72 -3.21 6.71 5.63
C GLY A 72 -3.29 7.57 4.38
N GLU A 73 -2.22 7.62 3.62
CA GLU A 73 -2.17 8.19 2.28
C GLU A 73 -1.65 7.15 1.31
N MET A 74 -2.36 6.90 0.24
CA MET A 74 -1.84 6.16 -0.91
C MET A 74 -1.55 7.16 -2.02
N ARG A 75 -0.32 7.15 -2.54
CA ARG A 75 0.17 8.10 -3.55
C ARG A 75 0.78 7.37 -4.73
N LEU A 76 0.25 7.63 -5.90
CA LEU A 76 0.78 7.21 -7.18
C LEU A 76 1.53 8.40 -7.80
N LYS A 77 2.86 8.37 -7.81
CA LYS A 77 3.71 9.38 -8.43
C LYS A 77 4.14 8.89 -9.80
N LEU A 78 3.96 9.73 -10.81
CA LEU A 78 4.18 9.42 -12.22
C LEU A 78 5.11 10.44 -12.88
N GLU A 79 5.70 10.06 -13.98
CA GLU A 79 6.28 11.03 -14.89
C GLU A 79 5.16 11.87 -15.53
N GLN A 80 5.43 13.14 -15.83
CA GLN A 80 4.43 14.07 -16.37
C GLN A 80 3.71 13.50 -17.59
N ALA A 81 4.47 13.10 -18.61
CA ALA A 81 3.90 12.58 -19.85
C ALA A 81 3.06 11.31 -19.65
N VAL A 82 3.42 10.48 -18.65
CA VAL A 82 2.68 9.27 -18.29
C VAL A 82 1.34 9.65 -17.65
N LEU A 83 1.35 10.57 -16.68
CA LEU A 83 0.11 11.05 -16.07
C LEU A 83 -0.82 11.67 -17.09
N GLU A 84 -0.33 12.58 -17.93
CA GLU A 84 -1.11 13.25 -18.99
C GLU A 84 -1.74 12.23 -19.95
N ASN A 85 -1.01 11.18 -20.32
CA ASN A 85 -1.54 10.11 -21.16
C ASN A 85 -2.64 9.31 -20.46
N LEU A 86 -2.42 8.92 -19.19
CA LEU A 86 -3.38 8.12 -18.42
C LEU A 86 -4.73 8.84 -18.22
N ILE A 87 -4.72 10.16 -18.00
CA ILE A 87 -5.91 10.97 -17.69
C ILE A 87 -6.37 11.83 -18.85
N GLN A 88 -6.10 11.42 -20.09
CA GLN A 88 -6.61 12.15 -21.26
C GLN A 88 -8.14 12.25 -21.24
N ASN A 89 -8.64 13.42 -21.62
CA ASN A 89 -10.07 13.69 -21.78
C ASN A 89 -10.64 13.04 -23.05
N SER A 90 -10.51 11.73 -23.13
CA SER A 90 -11.10 10.90 -24.18
C SER A 90 -11.54 9.58 -23.55
N SER A 91 -12.74 9.10 -23.88
CA SER A 91 -13.25 7.85 -23.34
C SER A 91 -12.37 6.67 -23.75
N THR A 92 -12.17 5.75 -22.83
CA THR A 92 -11.54 4.45 -23.12
C THR A 92 -12.60 3.43 -23.50
N PRO A 93 -12.29 2.47 -24.42
CA PRO A 93 -13.14 1.28 -24.58
C PRO A 93 -13.28 0.51 -23.25
N VAL A 94 -14.42 -0.13 -23.04
CA VAL A 94 -14.72 -0.85 -21.78
C VAL A 94 -13.69 -1.94 -21.50
N ASP A 95 -13.23 -2.65 -22.54
CA ASP A 95 -12.30 -3.77 -22.43
C ASP A 95 -10.83 -3.37 -22.71
N ASN A 96 -10.55 -2.09 -22.85
CA ASN A 96 -9.19 -1.60 -23.13
C ASN A 96 -8.89 -0.30 -22.36
N PRO A 97 -8.74 -0.38 -21.04
CA PRO A 97 -8.32 0.75 -20.20
C PRO A 97 -6.90 1.20 -20.56
N ARG A 98 -6.54 2.45 -20.22
CA ARG A 98 -5.14 2.88 -20.27
C ARG A 98 -4.40 2.21 -19.12
N THR A 99 -3.24 1.63 -19.41
CA THR A 99 -2.48 0.87 -18.42
C THR A 99 -1.02 1.28 -18.37
N ILE A 100 -0.46 1.24 -17.17
CA ILE A 100 0.99 1.30 -16.94
C ILE A 100 1.40 0.28 -15.88
N ALA A 101 2.66 -0.15 -15.92
CA ALA A 101 3.27 -0.90 -14.84
C ALA A 101 3.96 0.05 -13.83
N ILE A 102 3.87 -0.29 -12.55
CA ILE A 102 4.69 0.33 -11.50
C ILE A 102 6.17 0.01 -11.76
N ASN A 103 7.02 1.02 -11.65
CA ASN A 103 8.47 0.90 -11.83
C ASN A 103 9.19 2.00 -11.03
N ASN A 104 10.50 2.15 -11.24
CA ASN A 104 11.29 3.15 -10.49
C ASN A 104 10.93 4.62 -10.83
N ALA A 105 10.35 4.89 -11.99
CA ALA A 105 9.90 6.23 -12.39
C ALA A 105 8.43 6.49 -12.04
N ASN A 106 7.60 5.44 -12.13
CA ASN A 106 6.17 5.47 -11.83
C ASN A 106 5.91 4.64 -10.57
N THR A 107 5.88 5.29 -9.40
CA THR A 107 5.90 4.64 -8.10
C THR A 107 4.57 4.74 -7.38
N LEU A 108 4.20 3.69 -6.65
CA LEU A 108 3.09 3.70 -5.72
C LEU A 108 3.62 3.51 -4.30
N THR A 109 3.22 4.39 -3.39
CA THR A 109 3.55 4.32 -1.98
C THR A 109 2.29 4.42 -1.13
N TYR A 110 2.33 3.75 0.02
CA TYR A 110 1.38 3.97 1.10
C TYR A 110 2.15 4.49 2.32
N ASN A 111 1.76 5.66 2.81
CA ASN A 111 2.32 6.30 3.99
C ASN A 111 1.31 6.26 5.13
N LEU A 112 1.74 5.82 6.30
CA LEU A 112 1.00 5.94 7.56
C LEU A 112 1.61 7.08 8.37
N TYR A 113 0.82 8.11 8.64
CA TYR A 113 1.24 9.26 9.43
C TYR A 113 0.96 9.06 10.93
N SER A 114 1.65 9.81 11.78
CA SER A 114 1.44 9.78 13.23
C SER A 114 0.08 10.36 13.67
N SER A 115 -0.52 11.23 12.84
CA SER A 115 -1.86 11.76 13.01
C SER A 115 -2.60 11.88 11.69
N SER A 116 -3.90 12.24 11.72
CA SER A 116 -4.72 12.35 10.52
C SER A 116 -4.18 13.40 9.55
N VAL A 117 -4.18 13.04 8.26
CA VAL A 117 -3.86 13.90 7.11
C VAL A 117 -5.07 14.14 6.22
N ALA A 118 -6.28 13.79 6.70
CA ALA A 118 -7.52 14.14 6.02
C ALA A 118 -7.64 15.66 5.93
N ASN A 119 -7.98 16.18 4.75
CA ASN A 119 -8.12 17.62 4.46
C ASN A 119 -6.83 18.45 4.60
N VAL A 120 -5.65 17.83 4.54
CA VAL A 120 -4.37 18.54 4.53
C VAL A 120 -4.01 18.95 3.11
N ASP A 121 -3.58 20.20 2.93
CA ASP A 121 -2.95 20.65 1.70
C ASP A 121 -1.51 20.16 1.63
N PHE A 122 -1.27 19.15 0.82
CA PHE A 122 0.06 18.54 0.66
C PHE A 122 1.11 19.46 0.02
N CYS A 123 0.68 20.61 -0.53
CA CYS A 123 1.61 21.56 -1.16
C CYS A 123 2.22 22.55 -0.18
N THR A 124 1.48 22.94 0.86
CA THR A 124 1.85 24.06 1.72
C THR A 124 1.89 23.70 3.21
N ALA A 125 1.21 22.64 3.63
CA ALA A 125 1.13 22.28 5.03
C ALA A 125 2.40 21.57 5.55
N THR A 126 2.71 21.79 6.82
CA THR A 126 3.64 20.93 7.55
C THR A 126 2.93 19.62 7.89
N LEU A 127 3.35 18.54 7.25
CA LEU A 127 2.77 17.22 7.47
C LEU A 127 3.22 16.61 8.80
N PRO A 128 2.35 15.78 9.43
CA PRO A 128 2.76 14.94 10.56
C PRO A 128 3.91 14.01 10.14
N SER A 129 4.65 13.49 11.13
CA SER A 129 5.71 12.51 10.85
C SER A 129 5.13 11.23 10.25
N ILE A 130 5.84 10.64 9.29
CA ILE A 130 5.50 9.34 8.72
C ILE A 130 5.99 8.26 9.68
N SER A 131 5.08 7.41 10.13
CA SER A 131 5.36 6.25 11.00
C SER A 131 5.79 5.04 10.18
N GLU A 132 5.17 4.84 9.02
CA GLU A 132 5.45 3.73 8.13
C GLU A 132 5.34 4.15 6.67
N THR A 133 6.24 3.63 5.83
CA THR A 133 6.13 3.73 4.37
C THR A 133 6.19 2.33 3.77
N TRP A 134 5.20 2.02 2.95
CA TRP A 134 5.12 0.81 2.14
C TRP A 134 5.27 1.20 0.68
N LYS A 135 6.06 0.46 -0.08
CA LYS A 135 6.30 0.71 -1.52
C LYS A 135 5.77 -0.45 -2.34
N ALA A 136 5.16 -0.15 -3.47
CA ALA A 136 4.77 -1.20 -4.40
C ALA A 136 6.00 -1.81 -5.08
N LYS A 137 5.94 -3.13 -5.27
CA LYS A 137 6.87 -3.85 -6.16
C LYS A 137 6.75 -3.34 -7.58
N ASN A 138 7.85 -3.40 -8.32
CA ASN A 138 7.81 -3.20 -9.77
C ASN A 138 6.85 -4.20 -10.41
N GLY A 139 6.07 -3.71 -11.35
CA GLY A 139 5.06 -4.48 -12.07
C GLY A 139 5.53 -4.90 -13.46
N GLU A 140 4.72 -5.74 -14.07
CA GLU A 140 4.86 -6.20 -15.44
C GLU A 140 3.47 -6.20 -16.10
N ILE A 141 3.36 -5.54 -17.28
CA ILE A 141 2.10 -5.42 -18.02
C ILE A 141 1.52 -6.82 -18.30
N GLY A 142 0.23 -7.01 -17.99
CA GLY A 142 -0.47 -8.27 -18.13
C GLY A 142 -0.24 -9.28 -16.99
N VAL A 143 0.67 -9.01 -16.06
CA VAL A 143 1.02 -9.93 -14.96
C VAL A 143 0.61 -9.37 -13.61
N SER A 144 1.26 -8.28 -13.15
CA SER A 144 1.03 -7.71 -11.82
C SER A 144 1.60 -6.29 -11.71
N GLY A 145 1.25 -5.58 -10.63
CA GLY A 145 1.81 -4.27 -10.37
C GLY A 145 1.34 -3.22 -11.38
N ILE A 146 0.06 -3.26 -11.79
CA ILE A 146 -0.48 -2.45 -12.89
C ILE A 146 -1.43 -1.40 -12.34
N VAL A 147 -1.36 -0.21 -12.94
CA VAL A 147 -2.37 0.84 -12.80
C VAL A 147 -3.23 0.84 -14.06
N GLU A 148 -4.54 0.77 -13.89
CA GLU A 148 -5.53 0.87 -14.96
C GLU A 148 -6.37 2.14 -14.79
N VAL A 149 -6.62 2.86 -15.87
CA VAL A 149 -7.50 4.04 -15.89
C VAL A 149 -8.59 3.85 -16.94
N VAL A 150 -9.83 3.82 -16.46
CA VAL A 150 -11.02 3.89 -17.30
C VAL A 150 -11.52 5.32 -17.30
N THR A 151 -11.73 5.88 -18.49
CA THR A 151 -12.26 7.23 -18.67
C THR A 151 -13.61 7.17 -19.38
N ILE A 152 -14.62 7.78 -18.79
CA ILE A 152 -15.95 7.91 -19.38
C ILE A 152 -16.32 9.38 -19.54
N SER A 153 -17.05 9.71 -20.62
CA SER A 153 -17.63 11.05 -20.77
C SER A 153 -18.84 11.20 -19.86
N ALA A 154 -18.87 12.27 -19.08
CA ALA A 154 -20.02 12.66 -18.25
C ALA A 154 -20.91 13.71 -18.97
N GLY A 155 -20.61 14.01 -20.24
CA GLY A 155 -21.31 15.03 -21.02
C GLY A 155 -20.70 16.44 -20.85
N GLY A 156 -21.01 17.35 -21.79
CA GLY A 156 -20.55 18.73 -21.71
C GLY A 156 -19.03 18.94 -21.70
N GLY A 157 -18.25 17.98 -22.22
CA GLY A 157 -16.78 18.04 -22.18
C GLY A 157 -16.15 17.62 -20.86
N ILE A 158 -16.97 17.12 -19.92
CA ILE A 158 -16.51 16.61 -18.62
C ILE A 158 -16.23 15.11 -18.72
N TYR A 159 -15.16 14.65 -18.09
CA TYR A 159 -14.75 13.26 -18.07
C TYR A 159 -14.53 12.79 -16.63
N LYS A 160 -14.93 11.55 -16.33
CA LYS A 160 -14.64 10.87 -15.08
C LYS A 160 -13.53 9.85 -15.34
N HIS A 161 -12.46 9.93 -14.56
CA HIS A 161 -11.35 8.99 -14.56
C HIS A 161 -11.45 8.08 -13.34
N THR A 162 -11.60 6.77 -13.57
CA THR A 162 -11.58 5.75 -12.50
C THR A 162 -10.26 5.02 -12.56
N VAL A 163 -9.54 5.03 -11.46
CA VAL A 163 -8.20 4.42 -11.31
C VAL A 163 -8.30 3.16 -10.47
N SER A 164 -7.85 2.05 -11.01
CA SER A 164 -7.76 0.75 -10.35
C SER A 164 -6.31 0.26 -10.31
N LEU A 165 -5.96 -0.40 -9.24
CA LEU A 165 -4.67 -1.02 -9.02
C LEU A 165 -4.85 -2.54 -9.14
N LYS A 166 -4.06 -3.18 -10.02
CA LYS A 166 -4.19 -4.61 -10.31
C LYS A 166 -2.98 -5.38 -9.77
N LYS A 167 -3.27 -6.36 -8.91
CA LYS A 167 -2.27 -7.29 -8.35
C LYS A 167 -1.05 -6.55 -7.78
N ILE A 168 -1.31 -5.46 -7.04
CA ILE A 168 -0.27 -4.70 -6.36
C ILE A 168 0.17 -5.43 -5.10
N THR A 169 1.48 -5.60 -4.94
CA THR A 169 2.11 -6.01 -3.68
C THR A 169 2.87 -4.84 -3.08
N LEU A 170 2.55 -4.50 -1.85
CA LEU A 170 3.24 -3.48 -1.07
C LEU A 170 4.27 -4.13 -0.14
N GLU A 171 5.45 -3.53 -0.02
CA GLU A 171 6.59 -4.02 0.76
C GLU A 171 7.14 -2.97 1.71
N LYS A 172 7.62 -3.45 2.88
CA LYS A 172 8.37 -2.68 3.87
C LYS A 172 9.39 -3.61 4.53
N GLY A 173 10.67 -3.46 4.21
CA GLY A 173 11.71 -4.39 4.67
C GLY A 173 11.44 -5.83 4.20
N LEU A 174 11.31 -6.76 5.14
CA LEU A 174 10.99 -8.16 4.87
C LEU A 174 9.48 -8.46 4.86
N SER A 175 8.66 -7.48 5.17
CA SER A 175 7.20 -7.64 5.20
C SER A 175 6.58 -7.23 3.87
N SER A 176 5.57 -7.98 3.45
CA SER A 176 4.79 -7.64 2.25
C SER A 176 3.34 -8.08 2.41
N PHE A 177 2.44 -7.44 1.68
CA PHE A 177 1.06 -7.87 1.52
C PHE A 177 0.50 -7.44 0.16
N SER A 178 -0.51 -8.16 -0.33
CA SER A 178 -1.20 -7.84 -1.59
C SER A 178 -2.41 -6.97 -1.34
N LEU A 179 -2.69 -6.06 -2.27
CA LEU A 179 -3.97 -5.34 -2.33
C LEU A 179 -5.10 -6.17 -2.96
N GLY A 180 -4.83 -7.42 -3.34
CA GLY A 180 -5.77 -8.29 -4.05
C GLY A 180 -5.65 -8.16 -5.58
N ASP A 181 -6.54 -8.84 -6.30
CA ASP A 181 -6.53 -8.83 -7.77
C ASP A 181 -6.89 -7.47 -8.35
N THR A 182 -7.82 -6.76 -7.71
CA THR A 182 -8.23 -5.41 -8.08
C THR A 182 -8.50 -4.59 -6.84
N PHE A 183 -7.86 -3.46 -6.75
CA PHE A 183 -8.08 -2.47 -5.69
C PHE A 183 -8.53 -1.16 -6.33
N LEU A 184 -9.73 -0.68 -5.99
CA LEU A 184 -10.22 0.61 -6.45
C LEU A 184 -9.47 1.72 -5.72
N PHE A 185 -8.63 2.45 -6.45
CA PHE A 185 -7.87 3.56 -5.89
C PHE A 185 -8.72 4.82 -5.76
N GLY A 186 -9.64 5.01 -6.71
CA GLY A 186 -10.64 6.06 -6.67
C GLY A 186 -10.95 6.66 -8.04
N SER A 187 -11.72 7.73 -8.03
CA SER A 187 -12.10 8.47 -9.24
C SER A 187 -12.11 9.98 -9.01
N PHE A 188 -11.99 10.74 -10.07
CA PHE A 188 -12.06 12.21 -10.09
C PHE A 188 -12.58 12.71 -11.43
#